data_6a3ba6e48e7d799e4d6d3f5fb8829205
#
_entry.id   6a3ba6e48e7d799e4d6d3f5fb8829205
#
_cell.length_a   1.000
_cell.length_b   1.000
_cell.length_c   1.000
_cell.angle_alpha   90.00
_cell.angle_beta   90.00
_cell.angle_gamma   90.00
#
_symmetry.space_group_name_H-M   'P 1'
#
loop_
_entity.id
_entity.type
_entity.pdbx_description
1 polymer ?
#
loop_
_entity_poly.entity_id
_entity_poly.type
_entity_poly.pdbx_seq_one_letter_code
_entity_poly.pdbx_strand_id
1 'polypeptide(L)'
;MPGMKKLIVCSASGEVFTTKTLPAGDFSMTIGRHADCDIILPGNGVSRRHARLISANGIFFIEDLNSSGGTKLNDKNITVMTPLELSDVVQISDYRLSLKSGDPVQEQTPVQPPVRTEEAPRDFKNEFKDATLLYEPEIMLLTRSVHEDILEKLNLSDNARKELNKTEMRAKVEAALERTLKERRHEIPNRIPLSLFRQALLDELVGFGPLSPLLRSHGISEIMVNGPNIVFVESKGKLFDSGIHFFNEQHLQSIIQRIVEPLGRHIDDASPMVDARLPDGSRVNAVIPPLSLRGAALTIRKFAEKKLTTDDLIAFGSMTKEMASFLQEAVRVRKNILVSGGTGSGKTTLLNVLSLFIPEGERVITVEDSAELKLTHSNLVSLEARPANIEGKGRVSIRDLVINTLRMRPDRIIVGECRGAEALDMLQAMNTGHDGSLTTAHANNPRDVLTRLENMVMMAGFELPSTAIREQIASAIDLIVQQTRLADGSRKIVKITEITGREGNQILMQDIFTFEQTGLDEHGRVQGFHTATGNIPVFIDELRKSGRLNLDMSVFVPKM
;
A
#
# COMPACT_ATOMS: atom_id res chain seq x y z
N MET A 1 -32.36 -20.98 5.58
CA MET A 1 -31.28 -21.15 4.60
C MET A 1 -30.66 -22.51 4.86
N PRO A 2 -30.40 -23.40 3.90
CA PRO A 2 -29.70 -24.66 4.16
C PRO A 2 -28.28 -24.32 4.62
N GLY A 3 -27.87 -24.89 5.77
CA GLY A 3 -26.57 -24.60 6.40
C GLY A 3 -25.40 -24.89 5.47
N MET A 4 -24.38 -24.03 5.49
CA MET A 4 -23.12 -24.21 4.76
C MET A 4 -22.48 -25.54 5.17
N LYS A 5 -22.15 -26.39 4.19
CA LYS A 5 -21.47 -27.67 4.43
C LYS A 5 -19.96 -27.48 4.39
N LYS A 6 -19.25 -28.19 5.26
CA LYS A 6 -17.78 -28.15 5.35
C LYS A 6 -17.20 -29.54 5.11
N LEU A 7 -16.12 -29.63 4.35
CA LEU A 7 -15.28 -30.81 4.27
C LEU A 7 -14.15 -30.68 5.28
N ILE A 8 -14.06 -31.63 6.20
CA ILE A 8 -12.99 -31.70 7.20
C ILE A 8 -12.05 -32.82 6.79
N VAL A 9 -10.76 -32.52 6.75
CA VAL A 9 -9.69 -33.47 6.47
C VAL A 9 -8.88 -33.64 7.74
N CYS A 10 -8.78 -34.87 8.23
CA CYS A 10 -7.94 -35.23 9.38
C CYS A 10 -6.75 -36.06 8.94
N SER A 11 -5.63 -35.95 9.67
CA SER A 11 -4.48 -36.85 9.54
C SER A 11 -4.75 -38.22 10.14
N ALA A 12 -3.85 -39.18 9.95
CA ALA A 12 -3.93 -40.50 10.58
C ALA A 12 -3.95 -40.45 12.11
N SER A 13 -3.36 -39.40 12.71
CA SER A 13 -3.41 -39.14 14.16
C SER A 13 -4.76 -38.62 14.66
N GLY A 14 -5.69 -38.33 13.76
CA GLY A 14 -7.01 -37.75 14.08
C GLY A 14 -7.01 -36.23 14.21
N GLU A 15 -5.89 -35.56 14.03
CA GLU A 15 -5.79 -34.11 14.03
C GLU A 15 -6.36 -33.53 12.74
N VAL A 16 -7.08 -32.39 12.84
CA VAL A 16 -7.62 -31.71 11.67
C VAL A 16 -6.47 -31.10 10.87
N PHE A 17 -6.25 -31.64 9.66
CA PHE A 17 -5.24 -31.16 8.73
C PHE A 17 -5.69 -29.90 7.98
N THR A 18 -6.94 -29.91 7.48
CA THR A 18 -7.56 -28.75 6.82
C THR A 18 -9.07 -28.84 6.85
N THR A 19 -9.74 -27.70 6.77
CA THR A 19 -11.20 -27.61 6.64
C THR A 19 -11.54 -26.72 5.44
N LYS A 20 -12.35 -27.19 4.52
CA LYS A 20 -12.79 -26.44 3.35
C LYS A 20 -14.31 -26.23 3.39
N THR A 21 -14.76 -24.99 3.35
CA THR A 21 -16.16 -24.66 3.15
C THR A 21 -16.53 -24.97 1.69
N LEU A 22 -17.60 -25.74 1.51
CA LEU A 22 -18.03 -26.15 0.18
C LEU A 22 -18.93 -25.07 -0.45
N PRO A 23 -18.78 -24.80 -1.76
CA PRO A 23 -19.65 -23.87 -2.46
C PRO A 23 -21.12 -24.29 -2.38
N ALA A 24 -22.02 -23.32 -2.42
CA ALA A 24 -23.44 -23.59 -2.56
C ALA A 24 -23.78 -23.95 -4.03
N GLY A 25 -24.58 -24.98 -4.24
CA GLY A 25 -24.97 -25.45 -5.58
C GLY A 25 -24.07 -26.55 -6.13
N ASP A 26 -24.09 -26.70 -7.46
CA ASP A 26 -23.31 -27.73 -8.14
C ASP A 26 -21.85 -27.29 -8.32
N PHE A 27 -20.93 -28.19 -7.97
CA PHE A 27 -19.50 -27.94 -8.10
C PHE A 27 -18.69 -29.23 -8.31
N SER A 28 -17.45 -29.11 -8.73
CA SER A 28 -16.49 -30.20 -8.84
C SER A 28 -15.14 -29.73 -8.30
N MET A 29 -14.59 -30.46 -7.32
CA MET A 29 -13.32 -30.15 -6.64
C MET A 29 -12.36 -31.32 -6.72
N THR A 30 -11.12 -31.07 -7.12
CA THR A 30 -10.06 -32.07 -7.21
C THR A 30 -9.28 -32.18 -5.91
N ILE A 31 -8.93 -33.41 -5.53
CA ILE A 31 -8.15 -33.75 -4.33
C ILE A 31 -6.87 -34.47 -4.77
N GLY A 32 -5.72 -34.06 -4.28
CA GLY A 32 -4.45 -34.70 -4.63
C GLY A 32 -3.24 -33.95 -4.10
N ARG A 33 -2.02 -34.42 -4.44
CA ARG A 33 -0.78 -33.81 -3.94
C ARG A 33 -0.25 -32.65 -4.82
N HIS A 34 -0.81 -32.45 -6.02
CA HIS A 34 -0.34 -31.37 -6.91
C HIS A 34 -0.91 -30.02 -6.47
N ALA A 35 -0.13 -28.96 -6.68
CA ALA A 35 -0.52 -27.61 -6.29
C ALA A 35 -1.79 -27.07 -7.00
N ASP A 36 -2.17 -27.65 -8.16
CA ASP A 36 -3.37 -27.30 -8.91
C ASP A 36 -4.65 -27.97 -8.38
N CYS A 37 -4.55 -28.80 -7.33
CA CYS A 37 -5.73 -29.40 -6.73
C CYS A 37 -6.44 -28.43 -5.79
N ASP A 38 -7.77 -28.48 -5.76
CA ASP A 38 -8.60 -27.67 -4.87
C ASP A 38 -8.37 -28.00 -3.38
N ILE A 39 -8.00 -29.27 -3.13
CA ILE A 39 -7.61 -29.77 -1.80
C ILE A 39 -6.27 -30.47 -1.96
N ILE A 40 -5.24 -29.90 -1.35
CA ILE A 40 -3.87 -30.40 -1.46
C ILE A 40 -3.59 -31.31 -0.26
N LEU A 41 -3.29 -32.59 -0.53
CA LEU A 41 -2.90 -33.58 0.47
C LEU A 41 -1.47 -34.01 0.22
N PRO A 42 -0.46 -33.49 0.97
CA PRO A 42 0.94 -33.88 0.79
C PRO A 42 1.17 -35.32 1.25
N GLY A 43 2.01 -36.07 0.53
CA GLY A 43 2.39 -37.44 0.91
C GLY A 43 2.65 -38.34 -0.29
N ASN A 44 3.55 -39.32 -0.11
CA ASN A 44 3.96 -40.25 -1.19
C ASN A 44 2.83 -41.23 -1.57
N GLY A 45 1.84 -41.47 -0.70
CA GLY A 45 0.68 -42.32 -0.96
C GLY A 45 -0.47 -41.59 -1.70
N VAL A 46 -0.36 -40.27 -1.92
CA VAL A 46 -1.38 -39.49 -2.62
C VAL A 46 -0.96 -39.20 -4.05
N SER A 47 -1.77 -39.56 -5.03
CA SER A 47 -1.51 -39.27 -6.45
C SER A 47 -1.57 -37.77 -6.74
N ARG A 48 -0.96 -37.30 -7.85
CA ARG A 48 -0.99 -35.86 -8.26
C ARG A 48 -2.41 -35.33 -8.31
N ARG A 49 -3.33 -36.05 -8.95
CA ARG A 49 -4.78 -35.91 -8.87
C ARG A 49 -5.31 -37.26 -8.40
N HIS A 50 -5.85 -37.33 -7.19
CA HIS A 50 -6.19 -38.59 -6.54
C HIS A 50 -7.67 -38.90 -6.62
N ALA A 51 -8.51 -37.96 -6.21
CA ALA A 51 -9.94 -38.11 -6.18
C ALA A 51 -10.64 -36.81 -6.58
N ARG A 52 -11.95 -36.88 -6.81
CA ARG A 52 -12.80 -35.73 -7.13
C ARG A 52 -14.05 -35.77 -6.25
N LEU A 53 -14.31 -34.64 -5.58
CA LEU A 53 -15.56 -34.40 -4.86
C LEU A 53 -16.49 -33.59 -5.77
N ILE A 54 -17.69 -34.09 -5.98
CA ILE A 54 -18.72 -33.50 -6.88
C ILE A 54 -19.98 -33.23 -6.08
N SER A 55 -20.60 -32.08 -6.28
CA SER A 55 -21.94 -31.77 -5.85
C SER A 55 -22.82 -31.60 -7.08
N ALA A 56 -23.92 -32.37 -7.15
CA ALA A 56 -24.91 -32.26 -8.21
C ALA A 56 -26.31 -32.38 -7.61
N ASN A 57 -27.17 -31.39 -7.84
CA ASN A 57 -28.55 -31.34 -7.31
C ASN A 57 -28.62 -31.52 -5.77
N GLY A 58 -27.59 -31.01 -5.04
CA GLY A 58 -27.51 -31.10 -3.58
C GLY A 58 -27.06 -32.45 -3.03
N ILE A 59 -26.73 -33.43 -3.88
CA ILE A 59 -26.14 -34.72 -3.53
C ILE A 59 -24.61 -34.65 -3.77
N PHE A 60 -23.84 -35.17 -2.82
CA PHE A 60 -22.41 -35.25 -2.95
C PHE A 60 -21.97 -36.60 -3.49
N PHE A 61 -20.91 -36.62 -4.28
CA PHE A 61 -20.28 -37.82 -4.82
C PHE A 61 -18.77 -37.72 -4.66
N ILE A 62 -18.14 -38.88 -4.47
CA ILE A 62 -16.69 -39.03 -4.51
C ILE A 62 -16.31 -39.99 -5.64
N GLU A 63 -15.29 -39.62 -6.40
CA GLU A 63 -14.77 -40.38 -7.52
C GLU A 63 -13.28 -40.56 -7.37
N ASP A 64 -12.76 -41.77 -7.53
CA ASP A 64 -11.31 -42.01 -7.62
C ASP A 64 -10.81 -41.74 -9.04
N LEU A 65 -9.76 -40.96 -9.19
CA LEU A 65 -9.20 -40.56 -10.49
C LEU A 65 -8.08 -41.54 -10.95
N ASN A 66 -8.28 -42.83 -10.80
CA ASN A 66 -7.30 -43.89 -11.06
C ASN A 66 -6.02 -43.68 -10.24
N SER A 67 -6.20 -43.39 -8.96
CA SER A 67 -5.07 -43.15 -8.07
C SER A 67 -4.27 -44.41 -7.80
N SER A 68 -2.96 -44.25 -7.57
CA SER A 68 -2.07 -45.38 -7.27
C SER A 68 -2.32 -46.01 -5.90
N GLY A 69 -2.87 -45.27 -4.96
CA GLY A 69 -3.18 -45.71 -3.59
C GLY A 69 -4.64 -46.10 -3.37
N GLY A 70 -5.53 -45.80 -4.32
CA GLY A 70 -6.96 -45.99 -4.23
C GLY A 70 -7.64 -45.06 -3.21
N THR A 71 -8.93 -44.84 -3.40
CA THR A 71 -9.81 -44.10 -2.49
C THR A 71 -10.75 -45.08 -1.81
N LYS A 72 -10.94 -44.96 -0.50
CA LYS A 72 -11.90 -45.79 0.25
C LYS A 72 -13.02 -44.95 0.81
N LEU A 73 -14.23 -45.51 0.76
CA LEU A 73 -15.43 -45.00 1.43
C LEU A 73 -15.85 -45.99 2.51
N ASN A 74 -15.81 -45.58 3.77
CA ASN A 74 -16.11 -46.44 4.94
C ASN A 74 -15.33 -47.76 4.86
N ASP A 75 -14.00 -47.68 4.67
CA ASP A 75 -13.04 -48.77 4.54
C ASP A 75 -13.17 -49.66 3.31
N LYS A 76 -14.12 -49.39 2.38
CA LYS A 76 -14.27 -50.10 1.10
C LYS A 76 -13.71 -49.30 -0.06
N ASN A 77 -12.89 -49.95 -0.90
CA ASN A 77 -12.36 -49.29 -2.10
C ASN A 77 -13.49 -48.92 -3.07
N ILE A 78 -13.45 -47.70 -3.59
CA ILE A 78 -14.37 -47.26 -4.63
C ILE A 78 -13.68 -47.35 -5.98
N THR A 79 -14.44 -47.82 -6.99
CA THR A 79 -13.98 -47.95 -8.39
C THR A 79 -14.83 -47.14 -9.37
N VAL A 80 -15.93 -46.59 -8.88
CA VAL A 80 -16.88 -45.77 -9.63
C VAL A 80 -17.29 -44.56 -8.78
N MET A 81 -17.83 -43.55 -9.44
CA MET A 81 -18.40 -42.38 -8.74
C MET A 81 -19.49 -42.86 -7.75
N THR A 82 -19.25 -42.61 -6.46
CA THR A 82 -20.06 -43.14 -5.36
C THR A 82 -20.70 -41.99 -4.58
N PRO A 83 -22.01 -42.04 -4.27
CA PRO A 83 -22.66 -41.04 -3.45
C PRO A 83 -22.06 -40.98 -2.05
N LEU A 84 -22.03 -39.79 -1.47
CA LEU A 84 -21.39 -39.50 -0.17
C LEU A 84 -22.43 -38.86 0.76
N GLU A 85 -22.65 -39.46 1.91
CA GLU A 85 -23.52 -38.97 2.97
C GLU A 85 -22.72 -38.20 4.04
N LEU A 86 -23.40 -37.44 4.92
CA LEU A 86 -22.75 -36.66 5.99
C LEU A 86 -22.11 -37.53 7.06
N SER A 87 -22.53 -38.79 7.18
CA SER A 87 -21.98 -39.78 8.12
C SER A 87 -20.76 -40.52 7.57
N ASP A 88 -20.50 -40.39 6.26
CA ASP A 88 -19.46 -41.17 5.59
C ASP A 88 -18.05 -40.59 5.83
N VAL A 89 -17.06 -41.48 5.80
CA VAL A 89 -15.65 -41.16 5.89
C VAL A 89 -14.92 -41.64 4.65
N VAL A 90 -14.37 -40.70 3.89
CA VAL A 90 -13.52 -40.99 2.74
C VAL A 90 -12.07 -41.08 3.23
N GLN A 91 -11.36 -42.16 2.89
CA GLN A 91 -9.95 -42.32 3.20
C GLN A 91 -9.10 -42.28 1.95
N ILE A 92 -8.09 -41.40 1.96
CA ILE A 92 -7.07 -41.23 0.92
C ILE A 92 -5.69 -41.32 1.59
N SER A 93 -4.99 -42.44 1.41
CA SER A 93 -3.72 -42.71 2.12
C SER A 93 -3.91 -42.52 3.66
N ASP A 94 -3.15 -41.63 4.26
CA ASP A 94 -3.19 -41.33 5.69
C ASP A 94 -4.22 -40.24 6.07
N TYR A 95 -5.03 -39.81 5.13
CA TYR A 95 -6.04 -38.77 5.35
C TYR A 95 -7.45 -39.33 5.42
N ARG A 96 -8.25 -38.79 6.36
CA ARG A 96 -9.69 -39.07 6.49
C ARG A 96 -10.46 -37.80 6.22
N LEU A 97 -11.40 -37.85 5.28
CA LEU A 97 -12.25 -36.72 4.89
C LEU A 97 -13.69 -37.02 5.28
N SER A 98 -14.36 -36.07 5.90
CA SER A 98 -15.77 -36.15 6.30
C SER A 98 -16.52 -34.85 5.99
N LEU A 99 -17.80 -34.98 5.64
CA LEU A 99 -18.72 -33.85 5.44
C LEU A 99 -19.41 -33.52 6.76
N LYS A 100 -19.44 -32.25 7.16
CA LYS A 100 -20.24 -31.78 8.29
C LYS A 100 -21.16 -30.64 7.89
N SER A 101 -22.36 -30.64 8.46
CA SER A 101 -23.32 -29.54 8.39
C SER A 101 -22.94 -28.55 9.51
N GLY A 102 -22.75 -27.26 9.16
CA GLY A 102 -22.23 -26.30 10.13
C GLY A 102 -23.30 -25.73 11.04
N ASP A 103 -23.22 -26.06 12.34
CA ASP A 103 -23.67 -25.22 13.44
C ASP A 103 -22.43 -24.62 14.14
N PRO A 104 -22.52 -23.44 14.76
CA PRO A 104 -21.33 -22.71 15.22
C PRO A 104 -20.78 -23.31 16.51
N VAL A 105 -19.70 -24.09 16.42
CA VAL A 105 -18.89 -24.51 17.57
C VAL A 105 -17.56 -23.76 17.53
N GLN A 106 -17.22 -23.17 18.65
CA GLN A 106 -15.94 -22.49 18.90
C GLN A 106 -14.77 -23.45 18.67
N GLU A 107 -13.92 -23.13 17.70
CA GLU A 107 -12.66 -23.86 17.43
C GLU A 107 -11.46 -23.01 17.85
N GLN A 108 -10.61 -23.61 18.68
CA GLN A 108 -9.24 -23.17 18.86
C GLN A 108 -8.40 -23.68 17.68
N THR A 109 -7.88 -22.79 16.86
CA THR A 109 -7.02 -23.07 15.71
C THR A 109 -5.57 -22.70 16.01
N PRO A 110 -4.57 -23.43 15.46
CA PRO A 110 -3.18 -22.96 15.50
C PRO A 110 -3.00 -21.80 14.53
N VAL A 111 -2.41 -20.76 15.03
CA VAL A 111 -2.29 -19.40 14.48
C VAL A 111 -1.35 -19.37 13.26
N GLN A 112 -1.89 -19.21 12.05
CA GLN A 112 -1.33 -18.25 11.11
C GLN A 112 -1.97 -16.90 11.43
N PRO A 113 -1.22 -15.77 11.41
CA PRO A 113 -1.80 -14.50 11.81
C PRO A 113 -2.96 -14.19 10.86
N PRO A 114 -4.18 -14.00 11.38
CA PRO A 114 -5.29 -13.57 10.56
C PRO A 114 -4.96 -12.18 10.05
N VAL A 115 -5.17 -11.94 8.76
CA VAL A 115 -5.54 -10.61 8.34
C VAL A 115 -6.83 -10.32 9.12
N ARG A 116 -6.67 -9.73 10.30
CA ARG A 116 -7.80 -9.22 11.07
C ARG A 116 -8.40 -8.10 10.24
N THR A 117 -9.49 -8.38 9.56
CA THR A 117 -10.47 -7.36 9.27
C THR A 117 -11.01 -6.92 10.64
N GLU A 118 -10.27 -6.05 11.31
CA GLU A 118 -10.81 -5.36 12.48
C GLU A 118 -12.07 -4.65 12.01
N GLU A 119 -13.11 -4.70 12.81
CA GLU A 119 -14.30 -3.89 12.52
C GLU A 119 -13.85 -2.44 12.33
N ALA A 120 -14.26 -1.82 11.22
CA ALA A 120 -13.94 -0.43 10.95
C ALA A 120 -14.25 0.43 12.18
N PRO A 121 -13.40 1.40 12.53
CA PRO A 121 -13.64 2.30 13.64
C PRO A 121 -15.07 2.86 13.57
N ARG A 122 -15.72 3.05 14.70
CA ARG A 122 -17.11 3.59 14.74
C ARG A 122 -17.24 4.88 13.92
N ASP A 123 -16.21 5.71 13.93
CA ASP A 123 -16.15 6.94 13.15
C ASP A 123 -16.18 6.65 11.64
N PHE A 124 -15.45 5.63 11.17
CA PHE A 124 -15.45 5.23 9.75
C PHE A 124 -16.81 4.64 9.34
N LYS A 125 -17.37 3.70 10.13
CA LYS A 125 -18.70 3.13 9.86
C LYS A 125 -19.78 4.21 9.82
N ASN A 126 -19.68 5.25 10.67
CA ASN A 126 -20.61 6.35 10.69
C ASN A 126 -20.45 7.28 9.48
N GLU A 127 -19.22 7.57 9.05
CA GLU A 127 -18.94 8.43 7.88
C GLU A 127 -19.53 7.84 6.57
N PHE A 128 -19.47 6.52 6.41
CA PHE A 128 -19.92 5.83 5.19
C PHE A 128 -21.24 5.08 5.33
N LYS A 129 -21.86 5.11 6.52
CA LYS A 129 -23.11 4.40 6.80
C LYS A 129 -24.23 4.72 5.79
N ASP A 130 -24.40 5.99 5.48
CA ASP A 130 -25.39 6.43 4.51
C ASP A 130 -24.96 6.13 3.07
N ALA A 131 -23.66 6.20 2.77
CA ALA A 131 -23.15 5.88 1.45
C ALA A 131 -23.33 4.38 1.13
N THR A 132 -23.15 3.48 2.10
CA THR A 132 -23.34 2.04 1.86
C THR A 132 -24.77 1.66 1.52
N LEU A 133 -25.78 2.44 1.92
CA LEU A 133 -27.17 2.26 1.50
C LEU A 133 -27.37 2.33 -0.02
N LEU A 134 -26.51 3.09 -0.72
CA LEU A 134 -26.57 3.22 -2.18
C LEU A 134 -26.10 1.96 -2.90
N TYR A 135 -25.37 1.08 -2.21
CA TYR A 135 -24.81 -0.16 -2.77
C TYR A 135 -25.66 -1.39 -2.45
N GLU A 136 -26.83 -1.21 -1.84
CA GLU A 136 -27.83 -2.27 -1.79
C GLU A 136 -28.30 -2.63 -3.21
N PRO A 137 -28.50 -3.92 -3.54
CA PRO A 137 -28.79 -4.36 -4.92
C PRO A 137 -29.93 -3.62 -5.60
N GLU A 138 -31.03 -3.36 -4.86
CA GLU A 138 -32.20 -2.64 -5.38
C GLU A 138 -31.87 -1.18 -5.74
N ILE A 139 -31.08 -0.52 -4.90
CA ILE A 139 -30.70 0.87 -5.10
C ILE A 139 -29.67 1.01 -6.22
N MET A 140 -28.75 0.07 -6.33
CA MET A 140 -27.80 0.02 -7.44
C MET A 140 -28.50 -0.14 -8.79
N LEU A 141 -29.52 -1.00 -8.86
CA LEU A 141 -30.33 -1.14 -10.07
C LEU A 141 -31.09 0.15 -10.41
N LEU A 142 -31.67 0.81 -9.40
CA LEU A 142 -32.34 2.10 -9.59
C LEU A 142 -31.33 3.18 -10.04
N THR A 143 -30.18 3.28 -9.38
CA THR A 143 -29.12 4.23 -9.73
C THR A 143 -28.68 4.04 -11.18
N ARG A 144 -28.47 2.78 -11.60
CA ARG A 144 -28.12 2.44 -12.97
C ARG A 144 -29.22 2.84 -13.96
N SER A 145 -30.47 2.50 -13.68
CA SER A 145 -31.61 2.84 -14.54
C SER A 145 -31.80 4.36 -14.69
N VAL A 146 -31.64 5.12 -13.61
CA VAL A 146 -31.72 6.60 -13.63
C VAL A 146 -30.52 7.19 -14.39
N HIS A 147 -29.34 6.63 -14.21
CA HIS A 147 -28.11 7.03 -14.92
C HIS A 147 -28.26 6.83 -16.45
N GLU A 148 -28.76 5.66 -16.89
CA GLU A 148 -29.01 5.35 -18.31
C GLU A 148 -30.04 6.32 -18.92
N ASP A 149 -31.16 6.63 -18.22
CA ASP A 149 -32.18 7.59 -18.63
C ASP A 149 -31.61 9.02 -18.79
N ILE A 150 -30.74 9.45 -17.87
CA ILE A 150 -30.09 10.76 -17.97
C ILE A 150 -29.15 10.82 -19.18
N LEU A 151 -28.38 9.74 -19.43
CA LEU A 151 -27.48 9.69 -20.60
C LEU A 151 -28.26 9.72 -21.92
N GLU A 152 -29.40 9.04 -22.00
CA GLU A 152 -30.28 9.05 -23.16
C GLU A 152 -30.86 10.45 -23.40
N LYS A 153 -31.38 11.11 -22.35
CA LYS A 153 -31.91 12.48 -22.42
C LYS A 153 -30.86 13.53 -22.80
N LEU A 154 -29.61 13.32 -22.42
CA LEU A 154 -28.51 14.21 -22.78
C LEU A 154 -28.13 14.10 -24.25
N ASN A 155 -28.49 13.01 -24.91
CA ASN A 155 -28.22 12.72 -26.35
C ASN A 155 -26.77 13.07 -26.76
N LEU A 156 -25.81 12.85 -25.83
CA LEU A 156 -24.40 13.18 -26.02
C LEU A 156 -23.73 12.05 -26.80
N SER A 157 -23.48 12.28 -28.08
CA SER A 157 -22.53 11.46 -28.83
C SER A 157 -21.12 11.56 -28.18
N ASP A 158 -20.29 10.52 -28.31
CA ASP A 158 -18.95 10.50 -27.73
C ASP A 158 -18.08 11.69 -28.20
N ASN A 159 -18.32 12.22 -29.39
CA ASN A 159 -17.67 13.41 -29.90
C ASN A 159 -18.13 14.69 -29.20
N ALA A 160 -19.41 14.84 -28.88
CA ALA A 160 -19.92 15.99 -28.14
C ALA A 160 -19.42 16.06 -26.68
N ARG A 161 -19.06 14.91 -26.08
CA ARG A 161 -18.42 14.85 -24.77
C ARG A 161 -17.00 15.42 -24.75
N LYS A 162 -16.29 15.33 -25.87
CA LYS A 162 -14.90 15.84 -26.01
C LYS A 162 -14.83 17.35 -26.30
N GLU A 163 -15.88 17.93 -26.90
CA GLU A 163 -15.90 19.34 -27.33
C GLU A 163 -16.41 20.32 -26.28
N LEU A 164 -17.22 19.87 -25.30
CA LEU A 164 -17.73 20.73 -24.25
C LEU A 164 -16.68 20.96 -23.15
N ASN A 165 -16.51 22.22 -22.73
CA ASN A 165 -15.67 22.47 -21.57
C ASN A 165 -16.30 21.83 -20.32
N LYS A 166 -15.47 21.49 -19.32
CA LYS A 166 -15.91 20.77 -18.11
C LYS A 166 -17.06 21.48 -17.36
N THR A 167 -17.11 22.80 -17.41
CA THR A 167 -18.12 23.62 -16.70
C THR A 167 -19.48 23.58 -17.38
N GLU A 168 -19.50 23.70 -18.72
CA GLU A 168 -20.74 23.62 -19.52
C GLU A 168 -21.34 22.21 -19.52
N MET A 169 -20.48 21.19 -19.60
CA MET A 169 -20.91 19.81 -19.48
C MET A 169 -21.57 19.55 -18.14
N ARG A 170 -20.95 20.01 -17.05
CA ARG A 170 -21.49 19.87 -15.70
C ARG A 170 -22.86 20.53 -15.54
N ALA A 171 -23.03 21.75 -16.05
CA ALA A 171 -24.31 22.46 -15.99
C ALA A 171 -25.43 21.73 -16.74
N LYS A 172 -25.14 21.16 -17.94
CA LYS A 172 -26.10 20.36 -18.70
C LYS A 172 -26.49 19.09 -17.97
N VAL A 173 -25.51 18.39 -17.39
CA VAL A 173 -25.73 17.16 -16.61
C VAL A 173 -26.58 17.46 -15.37
N GLU A 174 -26.28 18.54 -14.64
CA GLU A 174 -27.04 18.94 -13.46
C GLU A 174 -28.50 19.28 -13.82
N ALA A 175 -28.74 19.98 -14.94
CA ALA A 175 -30.10 20.30 -15.39
C ALA A 175 -30.90 19.05 -15.80
N ALA A 176 -30.29 18.09 -16.49
CA ALA A 176 -30.90 16.83 -16.87
C ALA A 176 -31.20 15.97 -15.62
N LEU A 177 -30.25 15.90 -14.69
CA LEU A 177 -30.39 15.20 -13.41
C LEU A 177 -31.59 15.72 -12.60
N GLU A 178 -31.72 17.05 -12.44
CA GLU A 178 -32.84 17.64 -11.69
C GLU A 178 -34.20 17.31 -12.32
N ARG A 179 -34.28 17.29 -13.65
CA ARG A 179 -35.54 16.90 -14.36
C ARG A 179 -35.85 15.44 -14.09
N THR A 180 -34.90 14.54 -14.30
CA THR A 180 -35.10 13.10 -14.12
C THR A 180 -35.42 12.74 -12.68
N LEU A 181 -34.79 13.38 -11.70
CA LEU A 181 -35.09 13.18 -10.28
C LEU A 181 -36.50 13.63 -9.90
N LYS A 182 -37.03 14.70 -10.51
CA LYS A 182 -38.41 15.13 -10.31
C LYS A 182 -39.39 14.13 -10.89
N GLU A 183 -39.14 13.64 -12.10
CA GLU A 183 -40.01 12.65 -12.79
C GLU A 183 -40.04 11.31 -12.06
N ARG A 184 -38.89 10.85 -11.60
CA ARG A 184 -38.74 9.52 -10.98
C ARG A 184 -38.65 9.55 -9.44
N ARG A 185 -39.07 10.65 -8.81
CA ARG A 185 -39.01 10.80 -7.33
C ARG A 185 -39.75 9.69 -6.58
N HIS A 186 -40.83 9.19 -7.14
CA HIS A 186 -41.67 8.13 -6.56
C HIS A 186 -40.97 6.77 -6.51
N GLU A 187 -39.93 6.53 -7.31
CA GLU A 187 -39.17 5.30 -7.32
C GLU A 187 -38.09 5.28 -6.24
N ILE A 188 -37.68 6.47 -5.73
CA ILE A 188 -36.62 6.59 -4.74
C ILE A 188 -37.18 6.28 -3.35
N PRO A 189 -36.70 5.23 -2.65
CA PRO A 189 -37.17 4.89 -1.32
C PRO A 189 -36.97 6.03 -0.31
N ASN A 190 -37.95 6.25 0.56
CA ASN A 190 -37.89 7.33 1.58
C ASN A 190 -36.73 7.20 2.58
N ARG A 191 -36.19 5.98 2.73
CA ARG A 191 -35.01 5.72 3.58
C ARG A 191 -33.70 6.33 3.04
N ILE A 192 -33.69 6.70 1.73
CA ILE A 192 -32.51 7.29 1.09
C ILE A 192 -32.69 8.79 0.98
N PRO A 193 -31.81 9.60 1.58
CA PRO A 193 -31.83 11.04 1.41
C PRO A 193 -31.66 11.41 -0.06
N LEU A 194 -32.55 12.24 -0.59
CA LEU A 194 -32.52 12.66 -1.99
C LEU A 194 -31.19 13.35 -2.36
N SER A 195 -30.64 14.12 -1.43
CA SER A 195 -29.31 14.77 -1.60
C SER A 195 -28.19 13.75 -1.80
N LEU A 196 -28.23 12.63 -1.07
CA LEU A 196 -27.26 11.55 -1.18
C LEU A 196 -27.39 10.82 -2.53
N PHE A 197 -28.62 10.49 -2.93
CA PHE A 197 -28.90 9.84 -4.21
C PHE A 197 -28.51 10.74 -5.40
N ARG A 198 -28.83 12.04 -5.30
CA ARG A 198 -28.41 13.04 -6.27
C ARG A 198 -26.90 13.13 -6.41
N GLN A 199 -26.19 13.16 -5.28
CA GLN A 199 -24.73 13.21 -5.28
C GLN A 199 -24.11 11.96 -5.91
N ALA A 200 -24.65 10.77 -5.61
CA ALA A 200 -24.21 9.53 -6.22
C ALA A 200 -24.37 9.53 -7.74
N LEU A 201 -25.51 10.01 -8.25
CA LEU A 201 -25.72 10.14 -9.70
C LEU A 201 -24.76 11.16 -10.35
N LEU A 202 -24.46 12.28 -9.67
CA LEU A 202 -23.42 13.21 -10.14
C LEU A 202 -22.05 12.57 -10.17
N ASP A 203 -21.71 11.79 -9.15
CA ASP A 203 -20.45 11.06 -9.06
C ASP A 203 -20.34 10.03 -10.19
N GLU A 204 -21.45 9.38 -10.58
CA GLU A 204 -21.49 8.47 -11.73
C GLU A 204 -21.35 9.18 -13.07
N LEU A 205 -22.04 10.32 -13.24
CA LEU A 205 -22.10 11.03 -14.53
C LEU A 205 -20.83 11.82 -14.84
N VAL A 206 -20.28 12.53 -13.85
CA VAL A 206 -19.16 13.48 -14.05
C VAL A 206 -17.97 13.25 -13.11
N GLY A 207 -18.10 12.39 -12.12
CA GLY A 207 -17.05 12.02 -11.17
C GLY A 207 -16.41 10.67 -11.48
N PHE A 208 -15.91 10.04 -10.44
CA PHE A 208 -15.29 8.71 -10.47
C PHE A 208 -16.21 7.63 -9.89
N GLY A 209 -17.53 7.79 -10.05
CA GLY A 209 -18.53 6.84 -9.58
C GLY A 209 -18.37 6.49 -8.10
N PRO A 210 -18.36 5.17 -7.78
CA PRO A 210 -18.24 4.70 -6.40
C PRO A 210 -17.00 5.16 -5.66
N LEU A 211 -15.93 5.56 -6.34
CA LEU A 211 -14.69 6.04 -5.72
C LEU A 211 -14.81 7.48 -5.22
N SER A 212 -15.73 8.27 -5.75
CA SER A 212 -15.84 9.69 -5.43
C SER A 212 -16.02 9.98 -3.94
N PRO A 213 -16.91 9.31 -3.19
CA PRO A 213 -17.03 9.52 -1.74
C PRO A 213 -15.76 9.14 -0.98
N LEU A 214 -15.06 8.05 -1.39
CA LEU A 214 -13.81 7.62 -0.78
C LEU A 214 -12.68 8.64 -1.02
N LEU A 215 -12.64 9.20 -2.23
CA LEU A 215 -11.66 10.23 -2.57
C LEU A 215 -11.89 11.53 -1.79
N ARG A 216 -13.13 11.89 -1.49
CA ARG A 216 -13.47 13.09 -0.68
C ARG A 216 -13.20 12.92 0.81
N SER A 217 -13.17 11.68 1.34
CA SER A 217 -12.93 11.45 2.77
C SER A 217 -11.49 11.78 3.16
N HIS A 218 -11.28 12.65 4.13
CA HIS A 218 -9.95 12.97 4.66
C HIS A 218 -9.35 11.86 5.53
N GLY A 219 -10.19 10.93 6.00
CA GLY A 219 -9.77 9.81 6.85
C GLY A 219 -9.10 8.65 6.09
N ILE A 220 -9.26 8.60 4.77
CA ILE A 220 -8.73 7.53 3.92
C ILE A 220 -7.38 7.94 3.34
N SER A 221 -6.38 7.08 3.51
CA SER A 221 -5.04 7.24 2.93
C SER A 221 -4.85 6.46 1.62
N GLU A 222 -5.50 5.31 1.49
CA GLU A 222 -5.36 4.44 0.32
C GLU A 222 -6.69 3.75 -0.01
N ILE A 223 -6.98 3.58 -1.30
CA ILE A 223 -8.15 2.88 -1.83
C ILE A 223 -7.64 1.76 -2.72
N MET A 224 -8.11 0.53 -2.46
CA MET A 224 -7.69 -0.68 -3.18
C MET A 224 -8.91 -1.42 -3.71
N VAL A 225 -9.05 -1.44 -5.02
CA VAL A 225 -10.13 -2.15 -5.74
C VAL A 225 -9.57 -3.45 -6.27
N ASN A 226 -10.18 -4.56 -5.88
CA ASN A 226 -9.82 -5.92 -6.29
C ASN A 226 -10.98 -6.56 -7.06
N GLY A 227 -11.23 -6.06 -8.28
CA GLY A 227 -12.43 -6.36 -9.05
C GLY A 227 -13.63 -5.54 -8.60
N PRO A 228 -14.79 -5.68 -9.29
CA PRO A 228 -15.94 -4.78 -9.10
C PRO A 228 -16.62 -4.89 -7.73
N ASN A 229 -16.46 -6.01 -7.03
CA ASN A 229 -17.20 -6.29 -5.80
C ASN A 229 -16.39 -6.09 -4.51
N ILE A 230 -15.10 -5.77 -4.60
CA ILE A 230 -14.22 -5.73 -3.43
C ILE A 230 -13.43 -4.42 -3.45
N VAL A 231 -13.76 -3.52 -2.53
CA VAL A 231 -13.08 -2.23 -2.37
C VAL A 231 -12.63 -2.07 -0.92
N PHE A 232 -11.32 -2.21 -0.70
CA PHE A 232 -10.70 -1.93 0.59
C PHE A 232 -10.22 -0.49 0.66
N VAL A 233 -10.18 0.04 1.87
CA VAL A 233 -9.58 1.35 2.17
C VAL A 233 -8.61 1.23 3.34
N GLU A 234 -7.56 2.05 3.33
CA GLU A 234 -6.69 2.23 4.49
C GLU A 234 -7.07 3.52 5.22
N SER A 235 -7.32 3.42 6.52
CA SER A 235 -7.51 4.55 7.42
C SER A 235 -6.70 4.36 8.69
N LYS A 236 -5.93 5.38 9.08
CA LYS A 236 -5.05 5.35 10.26
C LYS A 236 -4.11 4.12 10.29
N GLY A 237 -3.67 3.66 9.11
CA GLY A 237 -2.78 2.51 8.96
C GLY A 237 -3.45 1.13 9.07
N LYS A 238 -4.77 1.05 9.10
CA LYS A 238 -5.55 -0.20 9.13
C LYS A 238 -6.39 -0.33 7.88
N LEU A 239 -6.58 -1.57 7.41
CA LEU A 239 -7.37 -1.91 6.23
C LEU A 239 -8.80 -2.28 6.62
N PHE A 240 -9.77 -1.73 5.89
CA PHE A 240 -11.19 -2.00 6.07
C PHE A 240 -11.85 -2.26 4.73
N ASP A 241 -12.82 -3.16 4.71
CA ASP A 241 -13.76 -3.26 3.60
C ASP A 241 -14.69 -2.04 3.62
N SER A 242 -14.76 -1.33 2.50
CA SER A 242 -15.60 -0.12 2.39
C SER A 242 -17.08 -0.42 2.25
N GLY A 243 -17.45 -1.65 1.86
CA GLY A 243 -18.81 -2.02 1.49
C GLY A 243 -19.33 -1.36 0.19
N ILE A 244 -18.45 -0.72 -0.56
CA ILE A 244 -18.73 -0.04 -1.83
C ILE A 244 -18.44 -0.99 -2.98
N HIS A 245 -19.29 -0.96 -4.03
CA HIS A 245 -19.19 -1.86 -5.17
C HIS A 245 -19.40 -1.11 -6.48
N PHE A 246 -18.84 -1.65 -7.56
CA PHE A 246 -19.15 -1.25 -8.93
C PHE A 246 -20.30 -2.08 -9.47
N PHE A 247 -20.98 -1.61 -10.50
CA PHE A 247 -22.06 -2.38 -11.11
C PHE A 247 -21.58 -3.70 -11.72
N ASN A 248 -20.43 -3.67 -12.39
CA ASN A 248 -19.79 -4.82 -13.01
C ASN A 248 -18.35 -4.46 -13.41
N GLU A 249 -17.65 -5.39 -14.04
CA GLU A 249 -16.28 -5.22 -14.53
C GLU A 249 -16.15 -4.09 -15.56
N GLN A 250 -17.11 -3.98 -16.48
CA GLN A 250 -17.08 -2.92 -17.51
C GLN A 250 -17.23 -1.53 -16.89
N HIS A 251 -18.06 -1.40 -15.86
CA HIS A 251 -18.19 -0.15 -15.11
C HIS A 251 -16.87 0.22 -14.43
N LEU A 252 -16.20 -0.71 -13.76
CA LEU A 252 -14.89 -0.49 -13.15
C LEU A 252 -13.86 -0.03 -14.20
N GLN A 253 -13.77 -0.73 -15.33
CA GLN A 253 -12.85 -0.37 -16.41
C GLN A 253 -13.16 1.04 -17.00
N SER A 254 -14.45 1.38 -17.15
CA SER A 254 -14.85 2.72 -17.63
C SER A 254 -14.45 3.83 -16.65
N ILE A 255 -14.52 3.58 -15.34
CA ILE A 255 -14.03 4.52 -14.31
C ILE A 255 -12.51 4.63 -14.36
N ILE A 256 -11.77 3.52 -14.52
CA ILE A 256 -10.32 3.54 -14.70
C ILE A 256 -9.94 4.39 -15.93
N GLN A 257 -10.57 4.16 -17.07
CA GLN A 257 -10.34 4.96 -18.27
C GLN A 257 -10.63 6.44 -18.03
N ARG A 258 -11.75 6.77 -17.39
CA ARG A 258 -12.11 8.16 -17.00
C ARG A 258 -11.08 8.83 -16.11
N ILE A 259 -10.37 8.06 -15.28
CA ILE A 259 -9.27 8.56 -14.44
C ILE A 259 -8.03 8.85 -15.28
N VAL A 260 -7.65 7.96 -16.21
CA VAL A 260 -6.34 8.02 -16.87
C VAL A 260 -6.33 8.79 -18.19
N GLU A 261 -7.43 8.82 -18.94
CA GLU A 261 -7.53 9.54 -20.24
C GLU A 261 -7.22 11.04 -20.15
N PRO A 262 -7.77 11.81 -19.16
CA PRO A 262 -7.48 13.22 -19.03
C PRO A 262 -6.00 13.53 -18.73
N LEU A 263 -5.26 12.49 -18.30
CA LEU A 263 -3.83 12.57 -17.98
C LEU A 263 -2.94 12.19 -19.17
N GLY A 264 -3.55 11.98 -20.36
CA GLY A 264 -2.84 11.55 -21.56
C GLY A 264 -2.33 10.11 -21.48
N ARG A 265 -2.98 9.26 -20.70
CA ARG A 265 -2.67 7.85 -20.54
C ARG A 265 -3.81 7.00 -21.08
N HIS A 266 -3.47 5.79 -21.54
CA HIS A 266 -4.44 4.79 -21.97
C HIS A 266 -4.21 3.49 -21.21
N ILE A 267 -5.28 2.72 -21.04
CA ILE A 267 -5.25 1.36 -20.54
C ILE A 267 -6.18 0.52 -21.39
N ASP A 268 -5.66 -0.49 -22.03
CA ASP A 268 -6.35 -1.41 -22.94
C ASP A 268 -5.63 -2.77 -22.96
N ASP A 269 -6.12 -3.69 -23.80
CA ASP A 269 -5.52 -5.04 -23.93
C ASP A 269 -4.06 -5.00 -24.41
N ALA A 270 -3.65 -3.96 -25.15
CA ALA A 270 -2.27 -3.80 -25.62
C ALA A 270 -1.36 -3.20 -24.54
N SER A 271 -1.93 -2.40 -23.65
CA SER A 271 -1.25 -1.76 -22.52
C SER A 271 -2.06 -1.94 -21.24
N PRO A 272 -2.11 -3.16 -20.66
CA PRO A 272 -3.03 -3.51 -19.58
C PRO A 272 -2.61 -3.03 -18.20
N MET A 273 -1.60 -2.17 -18.11
CA MET A 273 -1.13 -1.55 -16.86
C MET A 273 -0.90 -0.06 -17.06
N VAL A 274 -1.26 0.73 -16.06
CA VAL A 274 -1.02 2.18 -16.08
C VAL A 274 -0.68 2.71 -14.70
N ASP A 275 0.31 3.59 -14.68
CA ASP A 275 0.57 4.50 -13.55
C ASP A 275 0.16 5.91 -13.96
N ALA A 276 -0.60 6.57 -13.10
CA ALA A 276 -1.10 7.91 -13.34
C ALA A 276 -1.12 8.72 -12.03
N ARG A 277 -1.38 10.02 -12.16
CA ARG A 277 -1.49 10.93 -11.02
C ARG A 277 -2.69 11.83 -11.19
N LEU A 278 -3.56 11.85 -10.19
CA LEU A 278 -4.71 12.75 -10.16
C LEU A 278 -4.27 14.22 -9.99
N PRO A 279 -5.11 15.20 -10.36
CA PRO A 279 -4.79 16.62 -10.21
C PRO A 279 -4.52 17.05 -8.75
N ASP A 280 -5.07 16.33 -7.76
CA ASP A 280 -4.82 16.55 -6.34
C ASP A 280 -3.46 15.98 -5.86
N GLY A 281 -2.73 15.30 -6.75
CA GLY A 281 -1.46 14.67 -6.47
C GLY A 281 -1.54 13.21 -6.06
N SER A 282 -2.73 12.64 -5.91
CA SER A 282 -2.91 11.21 -5.58
C SER A 282 -2.36 10.31 -6.68
N ARG A 283 -1.64 9.25 -6.30
CA ARG A 283 -1.09 8.26 -7.24
C ARG A 283 -2.11 7.20 -7.55
N VAL A 284 -2.18 6.81 -8.81
CA VAL A 284 -3.09 5.79 -9.31
C VAL A 284 -2.27 4.73 -10.03
N ASN A 285 -2.45 3.47 -9.65
CA ASN A 285 -1.99 2.31 -10.41
C ASN A 285 -3.20 1.47 -10.77
N ALA A 286 -3.31 1.07 -12.04
CA ALA A 286 -4.36 0.17 -12.50
C ALA A 286 -3.78 -0.96 -13.35
N VAL A 287 -4.37 -2.14 -13.22
CA VAL A 287 -4.06 -3.33 -14.01
C VAL A 287 -5.37 -3.98 -14.41
N ILE A 288 -5.54 -4.27 -15.70
CA ILE A 288 -6.75 -4.91 -16.22
C ILE A 288 -6.46 -6.33 -16.74
N PRO A 289 -7.48 -7.17 -16.99
CA PRO A 289 -7.30 -8.42 -17.71
C PRO A 289 -6.59 -8.18 -19.08
N PRO A 290 -5.77 -9.12 -19.58
CA PRO A 290 -5.57 -10.49 -19.06
C PRO A 290 -4.57 -10.61 -17.92
N LEU A 291 -3.86 -9.55 -17.54
CA LEU A 291 -2.85 -9.62 -16.46
C LEU A 291 -3.50 -9.79 -15.08
N SER A 292 -4.59 -9.08 -14.82
CA SER A 292 -5.34 -9.25 -13.58
C SER A 292 -6.38 -10.37 -13.73
N LEU A 293 -6.12 -11.52 -13.10
CA LEU A 293 -6.90 -12.74 -13.29
C LEU A 293 -8.29 -12.72 -12.64
N ARG A 294 -8.57 -11.79 -11.74
CA ARG A 294 -9.83 -11.68 -10.97
C ARG A 294 -10.66 -10.46 -11.34
N GLY A 295 -10.41 -9.86 -12.50
CA GLY A 295 -10.96 -8.58 -12.91
C GLY A 295 -9.96 -7.44 -12.73
N ALA A 296 -10.33 -6.22 -13.11
CA ALA A 296 -9.45 -5.07 -12.98
C ALA A 296 -9.08 -4.78 -11.52
N ALA A 297 -7.83 -4.42 -11.30
CA ALA A 297 -7.33 -3.95 -10.01
C ALA A 297 -6.95 -2.47 -10.12
N LEU A 298 -7.33 -1.68 -9.11
CA LEU A 298 -7.03 -0.26 -9.05
C LEU A 298 -6.57 0.09 -7.64
N THR A 299 -5.42 0.73 -7.53
CA THR A 299 -4.91 1.26 -6.26
C THR A 299 -4.77 2.77 -6.37
N ILE A 300 -5.36 3.51 -5.44
CA ILE A 300 -5.23 4.97 -5.34
C ILE A 300 -4.62 5.31 -3.98
N ARG A 301 -3.40 5.82 -3.99
CA ARG A 301 -2.76 6.36 -2.79
C ARG A 301 -3.00 7.85 -2.73
N LYS A 302 -3.83 8.26 -1.79
CA LYS A 302 -4.23 9.67 -1.65
C LYS A 302 -3.06 10.53 -1.21
N PHE A 303 -3.02 11.73 -1.78
CA PHE A 303 -2.04 12.73 -1.39
C PHE A 303 -2.44 13.34 -0.05
N ALA A 304 -1.61 13.16 0.99
CA ALA A 304 -1.91 13.67 2.33
C ALA A 304 -2.04 15.19 2.31
N GLU A 305 -3.19 15.74 2.64
CA GLU A 305 -3.43 17.19 2.66
C GLU A 305 -2.72 17.88 3.83
N LYS A 306 -2.71 17.23 5.01
CA LYS A 306 -2.10 17.80 6.22
C LYS A 306 -0.59 17.58 6.19
N LYS A 307 0.17 18.68 6.24
CA LYS A 307 1.61 18.63 6.52
C LYS A 307 1.80 18.32 7.99
N LEU A 308 2.53 17.24 8.29
CA LEU A 308 2.94 16.96 9.66
C LEU A 308 4.12 17.85 10.03
N THR A 309 4.11 18.34 11.26
CA THR A 309 5.15 19.16 11.86
C THR A 309 6.03 18.34 12.80
N THR A 310 7.10 18.94 13.27
CA THR A 310 7.94 18.38 14.34
C THR A 310 7.14 18.05 15.59
N ASP A 311 6.25 18.99 15.99
CA ASP A 311 5.40 18.81 17.17
C ASP A 311 4.39 17.67 17.01
N ASP A 312 3.85 17.46 15.80
CA ASP A 312 3.00 16.30 15.51
C ASP A 312 3.78 14.98 15.71
N LEU A 313 5.04 14.89 15.22
CA LEU A 313 5.85 13.67 15.39
C LEU A 313 6.23 13.43 16.86
N ILE A 314 6.47 14.49 17.63
CA ILE A 314 6.72 14.39 19.06
C ILE A 314 5.43 13.95 19.78
N ALA A 315 4.28 14.52 19.45
CA ALA A 315 2.98 14.17 20.03
C ALA A 315 2.60 12.70 19.74
N PHE A 316 2.93 12.17 18.55
CA PHE A 316 2.76 10.75 18.21
C PHE A 316 3.81 9.85 18.89
N GLY A 317 4.78 10.44 19.60
CA GLY A 317 5.91 9.73 20.19
C GLY A 317 6.79 9.06 19.15
N SER A 318 6.81 9.57 17.91
CA SER A 318 7.71 9.08 16.85
C SER A 318 9.17 9.44 17.10
N MET A 319 9.41 10.57 17.77
CA MET A 319 10.70 11.05 18.27
C MET A 319 10.51 11.90 19.53
N THR A 320 11.60 12.18 20.25
CA THR A 320 11.60 13.10 21.40
C THR A 320 11.98 14.51 20.99
N LYS A 321 11.82 15.47 21.93
CA LYS A 321 12.26 16.87 21.73
C LYS A 321 13.78 16.95 21.58
N GLU A 322 14.52 16.15 22.33
CA GLU A 322 15.99 16.06 22.27
C GLU A 322 16.46 15.61 20.89
N MET A 323 15.85 14.54 20.35
CA MET A 323 16.12 14.07 18.99
C MET A 323 15.80 15.13 17.95
N ALA A 324 14.66 15.81 18.08
CA ALA A 324 14.26 16.91 17.18
C ALA A 324 15.27 18.07 17.20
N SER A 325 15.71 18.49 18.39
CA SER A 325 16.71 19.56 18.54
C SER A 325 18.08 19.17 17.94
N PHE A 326 18.49 17.90 18.12
CA PHE A 326 19.71 17.37 17.52
C PHE A 326 19.62 17.36 15.98
N LEU A 327 18.52 16.85 15.42
CA LEU A 327 18.32 16.80 13.97
C LEU A 327 18.21 18.20 13.35
N GLN A 328 17.59 19.15 14.06
CA GLN A 328 17.52 20.54 13.64
C GLN A 328 18.93 21.14 13.54
N GLU A 329 19.78 20.91 14.55
CA GLU A 329 21.17 21.39 14.53
C GLU A 329 21.96 20.73 13.41
N ALA A 330 21.81 19.40 13.20
CA ALA A 330 22.48 18.68 12.13
C ALA A 330 22.12 19.23 10.74
N VAL A 331 20.83 19.51 10.48
CA VAL A 331 20.37 20.12 9.23
C VAL A 331 20.92 21.55 9.10
N ARG A 332 20.89 22.35 10.17
CA ARG A 332 21.39 23.72 10.18
C ARG A 332 22.88 23.79 9.80
N VAL A 333 23.69 22.86 10.30
CA VAL A 333 25.13 22.81 10.03
C VAL A 333 25.48 21.98 8.79
N ARG A 334 24.50 21.74 7.93
CA ARG A 334 24.66 21.09 6.62
C ARG A 334 25.18 19.66 6.69
N LYS A 335 24.68 18.85 7.62
CA LYS A 335 24.96 17.42 7.62
C LYS A 335 24.13 16.69 6.59
N ASN A 336 24.74 15.79 5.84
CA ASN A 336 24.08 14.92 4.87
C ASN A 336 23.34 13.80 5.61
N ILE A 337 22.03 13.73 5.44
CA ILE A 337 21.17 12.81 6.21
C ILE A 337 20.46 11.83 5.27
N LEU A 338 20.62 10.55 5.57
CA LEU A 338 19.90 9.47 4.94
C LEU A 338 18.80 8.95 5.87
N VAL A 339 17.53 9.14 5.48
CA VAL A 339 16.38 8.54 6.19
C VAL A 339 16.15 7.14 5.65
N SER A 340 16.23 6.14 6.52
CA SER A 340 16.08 4.72 6.19
C SER A 340 14.84 4.13 6.87
N GLY A 341 14.24 3.14 6.23
CA GLY A 341 13.09 2.42 6.80
C GLY A 341 12.33 1.59 5.78
N GLY A 342 11.47 0.70 6.26
CA GLY A 342 10.58 -0.13 5.45
C GLY A 342 9.48 0.65 4.72
N THR A 343 8.66 -0.06 3.92
CA THR A 343 7.47 0.53 3.28
C THR A 343 6.46 0.98 4.35
N GLY A 344 5.89 2.16 4.17
CA GLY A 344 4.90 2.72 5.12
C GLY A 344 5.46 3.14 6.48
N SER A 345 6.79 3.14 6.68
CA SER A 345 7.40 3.61 7.94
C SER A 345 7.31 5.14 8.14
N GLY A 346 7.04 5.90 7.07
CA GLY A 346 6.90 7.36 7.14
C GLY A 346 8.17 8.14 6.73
N LYS A 347 9.08 7.54 5.96
CA LYS A 347 10.34 8.17 5.50
C LYS A 347 10.13 9.54 4.84
N THR A 348 9.22 9.60 3.86
CA THR A 348 8.90 10.86 3.15
C THR A 348 8.33 11.92 4.10
N THR A 349 7.54 11.50 5.09
CA THR A 349 7.02 12.38 6.14
C THR A 349 8.16 12.95 6.99
N LEU A 350 9.09 12.10 7.43
CA LEU A 350 10.24 12.55 8.20
C LEU A 350 11.15 13.44 7.36
N LEU A 351 11.37 13.09 6.09
CA LEU A 351 12.15 13.94 5.16
C LEU A 351 11.52 15.33 5.01
N ASN A 352 10.18 15.40 4.88
CA ASN A 352 9.46 16.67 4.88
C ASN A 352 9.70 17.48 6.18
N VAL A 353 9.63 16.81 7.35
CA VAL A 353 9.88 17.49 8.64
C VAL A 353 11.31 17.98 8.75
N LEU A 354 12.29 17.15 8.36
CA LEU A 354 13.71 17.57 8.37
C LEU A 354 13.97 18.76 7.43
N SER A 355 13.30 18.80 6.28
CA SER A 355 13.46 19.90 5.34
C SER A 355 12.96 21.24 5.89
N LEU A 356 12.02 21.24 6.87
CA LEU A 356 11.59 22.48 7.54
C LEU A 356 12.70 23.12 8.42
N PHE A 357 13.74 22.35 8.75
CA PHE A 357 14.90 22.87 9.50
C PHE A 357 15.95 23.56 8.63
N ILE A 358 15.81 23.50 7.31
CA ILE A 358 16.68 24.20 6.38
C ILE A 358 16.47 25.71 6.54
N PRO A 359 17.54 26.51 6.71
CA PRO A 359 17.40 27.96 6.86
C PRO A 359 16.72 28.62 5.66
N GLU A 360 15.88 29.64 5.94
CA GLU A 360 15.30 30.46 4.89
C GLU A 360 16.39 31.17 4.06
N GLY A 361 16.12 31.32 2.76
CA GLY A 361 17.07 31.93 1.82
C GLY A 361 18.01 30.95 1.15
N GLU A 362 18.15 29.72 1.64
CA GLU A 362 18.89 28.69 0.92
C GLU A 362 18.09 28.20 -0.31
N ARG A 363 18.78 27.95 -1.43
CA ARG A 363 18.16 27.39 -2.62
C ARG A 363 18.02 25.88 -2.49
N VAL A 364 16.77 25.41 -2.37
CA VAL A 364 16.44 24.01 -2.21
C VAL A 364 15.93 23.44 -3.54
N ILE A 365 16.51 22.34 -3.99
CA ILE A 365 16.03 21.60 -5.16
C ILE A 365 15.61 20.21 -4.72
N THR A 366 14.34 19.85 -4.98
CA THR A 366 13.83 18.50 -4.74
C THR A 366 13.80 17.70 -6.03
N VAL A 367 14.16 16.43 -5.96
CA VAL A 367 14.09 15.46 -7.06
C VAL A 367 13.35 14.24 -6.58
N GLU A 368 12.23 13.92 -7.25
CA GLU A 368 11.35 12.83 -6.85
C GLU A 368 10.89 12.01 -8.06
N ASP A 369 10.59 10.74 -7.82
CA ASP A 369 9.91 9.91 -8.82
C ASP A 369 8.48 10.38 -9.04
N SER A 370 7.84 10.78 -7.95
CA SER A 370 6.54 11.43 -7.93
C SER A 370 6.54 12.41 -6.75
N ALA A 371 6.19 13.66 -7.00
CA ALA A 371 6.32 14.73 -6.00
C ALA A 371 5.39 14.48 -4.80
N GLU A 372 5.96 14.09 -3.68
CA GLU A 372 5.32 13.91 -2.37
C GLU A 372 5.77 14.98 -1.36
N LEU A 373 6.92 15.60 -1.61
CA LEU A 373 7.49 16.61 -0.73
C LEU A 373 6.72 17.93 -0.83
N LYS A 374 6.40 18.53 0.30
CA LYS A 374 5.62 19.77 0.42
C LYS A 374 6.40 20.85 1.16
N LEU A 375 7.54 21.23 0.63
CA LEU A 375 8.36 22.28 1.19
C LEU A 375 7.71 23.66 0.98
N THR A 376 8.00 24.61 1.87
CA THR A 376 7.47 25.98 1.82
C THR A 376 8.56 27.04 1.66
N HIS A 377 9.77 26.63 1.25
CA HIS A 377 10.91 27.54 1.06
C HIS A 377 10.62 28.53 -0.07
N SER A 378 11.05 29.77 0.13
CA SER A 378 10.90 30.85 -0.85
C SER A 378 11.69 30.60 -2.14
N ASN A 379 12.84 29.91 -2.05
CA ASN A 379 13.71 29.56 -3.19
C ASN A 379 13.72 28.04 -3.44
N LEU A 380 12.54 27.49 -3.71
CA LEU A 380 12.33 26.07 -3.96
C LEU A 380 12.18 25.79 -5.46
N VAL A 381 12.85 24.76 -5.94
CA VAL A 381 12.59 24.15 -7.27
C VAL A 381 12.28 22.68 -7.06
N SER A 382 11.09 22.27 -7.46
CA SER A 382 10.66 20.86 -7.39
C SER A 382 10.72 20.22 -8.75
N LEU A 383 11.45 19.11 -8.87
CA LEU A 383 11.64 18.33 -10.09
C LEU A 383 11.03 16.94 -9.91
N GLU A 384 10.28 16.49 -10.91
CA GLU A 384 9.65 15.17 -10.93
C GLU A 384 10.13 14.39 -12.15
N ALA A 385 10.46 13.12 -11.95
CA ALA A 385 10.84 12.20 -13.01
C ALA A 385 9.67 11.97 -13.96
N ARG A 386 9.97 11.72 -15.22
CA ARG A 386 8.97 11.45 -16.23
C ARG A 386 9.19 10.09 -16.85
N PRO A 387 8.25 9.15 -16.76
CA PRO A 387 8.32 7.89 -17.49
C PRO A 387 8.25 8.13 -19.01
N ALA A 388 8.73 7.16 -19.79
CA ALA A 388 8.60 7.20 -21.24
C ALA A 388 7.12 7.33 -21.65
N ASN A 389 6.88 8.00 -22.79
CA ASN A 389 5.56 8.01 -23.41
C ASN A 389 5.24 6.65 -24.07
N ILE A 390 4.08 6.53 -24.71
CA ILE A 390 3.61 5.29 -25.38
C ILE A 390 4.60 4.84 -26.46
N GLU A 391 5.33 5.77 -27.09
CA GLU A 391 6.36 5.48 -28.10
C GLU A 391 7.72 5.11 -27.49
N GLY A 392 7.83 4.98 -26.17
CA GLY A 392 9.09 4.72 -25.46
C GLY A 392 10.03 5.92 -25.37
N LYS A 393 9.58 7.14 -25.75
CA LYS A 393 10.40 8.36 -25.81
C LYS A 393 10.12 9.30 -24.63
N GLY A 394 11.04 10.24 -24.42
CA GLY A 394 10.86 11.36 -23.48
C GLY A 394 10.97 10.98 -22.00
N ARG A 395 11.55 9.82 -21.67
CA ARG A 395 11.88 9.45 -20.30
C ARG A 395 12.90 10.43 -19.73
N VAL A 396 12.66 10.90 -18.50
CA VAL A 396 13.61 11.65 -17.68
C VAL A 396 13.68 10.95 -16.33
N SER A 397 14.80 10.34 -16.03
CA SER A 397 14.98 9.59 -14.78
C SER A 397 15.36 10.51 -13.61
N ILE A 398 15.23 10.00 -12.36
CA ILE A 398 15.76 10.67 -11.16
C ILE A 398 17.24 11.00 -11.36
N ARG A 399 18.03 10.08 -11.92
CA ARG A 399 19.45 10.27 -12.20
C ARG A 399 19.71 11.50 -13.10
N ASP A 400 18.97 11.60 -14.22
CA ASP A 400 19.11 12.76 -15.13
C ASP A 400 18.83 14.07 -14.41
N LEU A 401 17.83 14.07 -13.54
CA LEU A 401 17.46 15.25 -12.75
C LEU A 401 18.53 15.58 -11.70
N VAL A 402 19.07 14.61 -10.97
CA VAL A 402 20.17 14.83 -10.00
C VAL A 402 21.39 15.43 -10.70
N ILE A 403 21.80 14.86 -11.84
CA ILE A 403 22.91 15.42 -12.64
C ILE A 403 22.62 16.87 -13.06
N ASN A 404 21.38 17.17 -13.44
CA ASN A 404 20.99 18.52 -13.84
C ASN A 404 20.99 19.51 -12.67
N THR A 405 20.62 19.07 -11.44
CA THR A 405 20.60 19.95 -10.26
C THR A 405 21.96 20.57 -9.97
N LEU A 406 23.06 19.85 -10.24
CA LEU A 406 24.44 20.35 -10.04
C LEU A 406 24.77 21.60 -10.86
N ARG A 407 23.99 21.88 -11.93
CA ARG A 407 24.12 23.08 -12.76
C ARG A 407 23.15 24.20 -12.39
N MET A 408 22.26 23.94 -11.40
CA MET A 408 21.20 24.85 -10.99
C MET A 408 21.57 25.70 -9.78
N ARG A 409 22.83 25.62 -9.29
CA ARG A 409 23.33 26.30 -8.10
C ARG A 409 22.50 26.01 -6.86
N PRO A 410 22.30 24.75 -6.48
CA PRO A 410 21.58 24.41 -5.25
C PRO A 410 22.45 24.68 -4.02
N ASP A 411 21.82 25.14 -2.92
CA ASP A 411 22.41 25.09 -1.57
C ASP A 411 22.10 23.76 -0.91
N ARG A 412 20.94 23.14 -1.24
CA ARG A 412 20.50 21.84 -0.76
C ARG A 412 19.86 21.03 -1.88
N ILE A 413 20.20 19.76 -1.95
CA ILE A 413 19.53 18.79 -2.85
C ILE A 413 18.79 17.79 -1.98
N ILE A 414 17.49 17.62 -2.25
CA ILE A 414 16.66 16.65 -1.55
C ILE A 414 16.17 15.62 -2.57
N VAL A 415 16.66 14.39 -2.46
CA VAL A 415 16.21 13.27 -3.28
C VAL A 415 15.15 12.50 -2.51
N GLY A 416 13.91 12.49 -3.01
CA GLY A 416 12.78 11.87 -2.32
C GLY A 416 13.04 10.42 -1.95
N GLU A 417 13.62 9.64 -2.87
CA GLU A 417 14.05 8.27 -2.61
C GLU A 417 15.13 7.83 -3.60
N CYS A 418 16.17 7.16 -3.08
CA CYS A 418 17.15 6.44 -3.89
C CYS A 418 16.78 4.98 -4.01
N ARG A 419 16.67 4.48 -5.26
CA ARG A 419 16.29 3.09 -5.59
C ARG A 419 17.27 2.40 -6.54
N GLY A 420 18.13 3.17 -7.22
CA GLY A 420 19.02 2.67 -8.27
C GLY A 420 20.25 3.54 -8.50
N ALA A 421 20.64 3.67 -9.76
CA ALA A 421 21.89 4.30 -10.20
C ALA A 421 22.08 5.76 -9.78
N GLU A 422 20.99 6.48 -9.49
CA GLU A 422 21.03 7.86 -8.97
C GLU A 422 21.78 8.00 -7.64
N ALA A 423 21.93 6.91 -6.90
CA ALA A 423 22.67 6.89 -5.64
C ALA A 423 24.13 7.33 -5.83
N LEU A 424 24.77 6.94 -6.94
CA LEU A 424 26.13 7.37 -7.24
C LEU A 424 26.24 8.88 -7.41
N ASP A 425 25.36 9.46 -8.24
CA ASP A 425 25.40 10.89 -8.55
C ASP A 425 25.01 11.74 -7.32
N MET A 426 24.13 11.22 -6.46
CA MET A 426 23.79 11.83 -5.18
C MET A 426 25.00 11.83 -4.22
N LEU A 427 25.69 10.69 -4.07
CA LEU A 427 26.90 10.60 -3.23
C LEU A 427 28.00 11.54 -3.74
N GLN A 428 28.15 11.65 -5.07
CA GLN A 428 29.08 12.60 -5.67
C GLN A 428 28.68 14.06 -5.36
N ALA A 429 27.40 14.40 -5.44
CA ALA A 429 26.91 15.73 -5.07
C ALA A 429 27.25 16.06 -3.61
N MET A 430 26.99 15.14 -2.68
CA MET A 430 27.31 15.27 -1.26
C MET A 430 28.82 15.43 -1.02
N ASN A 431 29.68 14.77 -1.80
CA ASN A 431 31.13 14.83 -1.69
C ASN A 431 31.78 16.05 -2.40
N THR A 432 31.02 16.80 -3.22
CA THR A 432 31.56 17.89 -4.07
C THR A 432 31.00 19.27 -3.72
N GLY A 433 30.65 19.50 -2.46
CA GLY A 433 30.30 20.81 -1.93
C GLY A 433 28.80 21.12 -1.91
N HIS A 434 27.93 20.10 -2.06
CA HIS A 434 26.49 20.22 -1.85
C HIS A 434 26.09 19.61 -0.50
N ASP A 435 26.83 20.01 0.55
CA ASP A 435 26.63 19.55 1.92
C ASP A 435 25.23 19.92 2.44
N GLY A 436 24.67 19.04 3.29
CA GLY A 436 23.33 19.19 3.83
C GLY A 436 22.23 18.65 2.92
N SER A 437 22.60 17.81 1.97
CA SER A 437 21.64 17.07 1.14
C SER A 437 20.93 16.02 1.96
N LEU A 438 19.64 15.80 1.63
CA LEU A 438 18.78 14.86 2.31
C LEU A 438 18.24 13.82 1.33
N THR A 439 18.12 12.57 1.76
CA THR A 439 17.50 11.53 0.92
C THR A 439 16.87 10.43 1.75
N THR A 440 16.08 9.56 1.08
CA THR A 440 15.58 8.33 1.70
C THR A 440 16.02 7.09 0.94
N ALA A 441 16.12 5.97 1.65
CA ALA A 441 16.28 4.65 1.04
C ALA A 441 15.54 3.59 1.86
N HIS A 442 15.13 2.51 1.19
CA HIS A 442 14.51 1.38 1.86
C HIS A 442 15.56 0.46 2.50
N ALA A 443 15.52 0.28 3.82
CA ALA A 443 16.25 -0.77 4.52
C ALA A 443 15.63 -1.04 5.90
N ASN A 444 16.01 -2.17 6.52
CA ASN A 444 15.49 -2.58 7.82
C ASN A 444 16.33 -2.06 8.99
N ASN A 445 17.58 -1.71 8.76
CA ASN A 445 18.49 -1.16 9.76
C ASN A 445 19.60 -0.31 9.08
N PRO A 446 20.41 0.45 9.85
CA PRO A 446 21.47 1.30 9.31
C PRO A 446 22.58 0.56 8.54
N ARG A 447 22.89 -0.70 8.88
CA ARG A 447 23.90 -1.48 8.15
C ARG A 447 23.36 -1.94 6.79
N ASP A 448 22.12 -2.38 6.75
CA ASP A 448 21.49 -2.85 5.52
C ASP A 448 21.39 -1.72 4.49
N VAL A 449 21.12 -0.49 4.92
CA VAL A 449 21.03 0.64 3.99
C VAL A 449 22.39 0.94 3.33
N LEU A 450 23.50 0.78 4.03
CA LEU A 450 24.84 0.94 3.45
C LEU A 450 25.11 -0.12 2.38
N THR A 451 24.82 -1.39 2.68
CA THR A 451 24.93 -2.48 1.69
C THR A 451 24.02 -2.25 0.49
N ARG A 452 22.81 -1.72 0.72
CA ARG A 452 21.89 -1.39 -0.36
C ARG A 452 22.40 -0.25 -1.23
N LEU A 453 23.01 0.79 -0.63
CA LEU A 453 23.67 1.87 -1.37
C LEU A 453 24.83 1.35 -2.23
N GLU A 454 25.66 0.44 -1.71
CA GLU A 454 26.72 -0.22 -2.50
C GLU A 454 26.13 -0.88 -3.75
N ASN A 455 25.05 -1.65 -3.59
CA ASN A 455 24.36 -2.28 -4.70
C ASN A 455 23.77 -1.28 -5.71
N MET A 456 23.17 -0.19 -5.23
CA MET A 456 22.63 0.87 -6.10
C MET A 456 23.74 1.59 -6.89
N VAL A 457 24.90 1.85 -6.27
CA VAL A 457 26.06 2.43 -6.95
C VAL A 457 26.57 1.48 -8.05
N MET A 458 26.62 0.17 -7.80
CA MET A 458 27.01 -0.82 -8.82
C MET A 458 26.02 -0.84 -10.00
N MET A 459 24.73 -0.56 -9.78
CA MET A 459 23.72 -0.45 -10.85
C MET A 459 23.99 0.73 -11.81
N ALA A 460 24.85 1.69 -11.44
CA ALA A 460 25.22 2.79 -12.33
C ALA A 460 26.07 2.36 -13.53
N GLY A 461 26.54 1.10 -13.55
CA GLY A 461 27.26 0.50 -14.68
C GLY A 461 28.76 0.88 -14.73
N PHE A 462 29.30 1.46 -13.67
CA PHE A 462 30.74 1.70 -13.55
C PHE A 462 31.44 0.56 -12.80
N GLU A 463 32.58 0.12 -13.30
CA GLU A 463 33.44 -0.85 -12.63
C GLU A 463 34.23 -0.18 -11.48
N LEU A 464 33.53 0.12 -10.38
CA LEU A 464 34.14 0.68 -9.18
C LEU A 464 34.45 -0.44 -8.18
N PRO A 465 35.69 -0.49 -7.62
CA PRO A 465 35.99 -1.41 -6.52
C PRO A 465 35.07 -1.13 -5.32
N SER A 466 34.63 -2.18 -4.63
CA SER A 466 33.76 -2.04 -3.45
C SER A 466 34.39 -1.17 -2.35
N THR A 467 35.71 -1.17 -2.25
CA THR A 467 36.45 -0.29 -1.33
C THR A 467 36.27 1.18 -1.67
N ALA A 468 36.29 1.56 -2.95
CA ALA A 468 36.07 2.94 -3.39
C ALA A 468 34.61 3.37 -3.18
N ILE A 469 33.66 2.45 -3.41
CA ILE A 469 32.23 2.73 -3.15
C ILE A 469 32.01 3.00 -1.67
N ARG A 470 32.56 2.17 -0.77
CA ARG A 470 32.46 2.36 0.69
C ARG A 470 33.11 3.64 1.16
N GLU A 471 34.22 4.03 0.56
CA GLU A 471 34.87 5.30 0.84
C GLU A 471 33.98 6.48 0.47
N GLN A 472 33.37 6.45 -0.72
CA GLN A 472 32.42 7.47 -1.14
C GLN A 472 31.20 7.56 -0.21
N ILE A 473 30.66 6.43 0.22
CA ILE A 473 29.52 6.39 1.14
C ILE A 473 29.93 6.98 2.50
N ALA A 474 31.08 6.55 3.05
CA ALA A 474 31.55 6.98 4.37
C ALA A 474 31.92 8.47 4.42
N SER A 475 32.32 9.06 3.29
CA SER A 475 32.62 10.49 3.21
C SER A 475 31.39 11.35 2.89
N ALA A 476 30.39 10.77 2.20
CA ALA A 476 29.21 11.51 1.76
C ALA A 476 28.12 11.62 2.82
N ILE A 477 27.89 10.57 3.60
CA ILE A 477 26.75 10.50 4.54
C ILE A 477 27.26 10.69 5.96
N ASP A 478 26.74 11.70 6.67
CA ASP A 478 27.04 11.96 8.06
C ASP A 478 26.13 11.18 9.02
N LEU A 479 24.81 11.17 8.74
CA LEU A 479 23.80 10.59 9.63
C LEU A 479 22.84 9.65 8.89
N ILE A 480 22.48 8.55 9.53
CA ILE A 480 21.40 7.67 9.14
C ILE A 480 20.29 7.74 10.20
N VAL A 481 19.08 8.09 9.79
CA VAL A 481 17.89 8.11 10.65
C VAL A 481 17.00 6.95 10.28
N GLN A 482 16.97 5.91 11.11
CA GLN A 482 16.19 4.70 10.88
C GLN A 482 14.79 4.84 11.45
N GLN A 483 13.78 4.73 10.61
CA GLN A 483 12.37 4.80 10.99
C GLN A 483 11.65 3.47 10.71
N THR A 484 10.89 2.98 11.69
CA THR A 484 10.19 1.70 11.61
C THR A 484 8.70 1.88 11.91
N ARG A 485 7.85 1.16 11.17
CA ARG A 485 6.45 0.94 11.54
C ARG A 485 6.40 -0.29 12.42
N LEU A 486 5.97 -0.11 13.68
CA LEU A 486 5.89 -1.18 14.66
C LEU A 486 4.62 -2.03 14.46
N ALA A 487 4.52 -3.14 15.19
CA ALA A 487 3.43 -4.11 15.06
C ALA A 487 2.04 -3.51 15.34
N ASP A 488 1.95 -2.51 16.21
CA ASP A 488 0.73 -1.76 16.54
C ASP A 488 0.37 -0.69 15.50
N GLY A 489 1.17 -0.55 14.42
CA GLY A 489 1.01 0.45 13.37
C GLY A 489 1.64 1.81 13.70
N SER A 490 2.14 2.03 14.90
CA SER A 490 2.88 3.24 15.27
C SER A 490 4.20 3.34 14.50
N ARG A 491 4.65 4.57 14.25
CA ARG A 491 5.90 4.85 13.54
C ARG A 491 6.88 5.49 14.50
N LYS A 492 8.08 4.89 14.63
CA LYS A 492 9.12 5.34 15.55
C LYS A 492 10.44 5.53 14.83
N ILE A 493 11.19 6.57 15.17
CA ILE A 493 12.61 6.63 14.85
C ILE A 493 13.31 5.68 15.83
N VAL A 494 13.74 4.54 15.33
CA VAL A 494 14.32 3.50 16.19
C VAL A 494 15.81 3.67 16.41
N LYS A 495 16.49 4.39 15.50
CA LYS A 495 17.91 4.74 15.62
C LYS A 495 18.23 6.05 14.91
N ILE A 496 19.16 6.81 15.50
CA ILE A 496 19.93 7.86 14.83
C ILE A 496 21.38 7.48 14.96
N THR A 497 22.05 7.22 13.83
CA THR A 497 23.39 6.66 13.75
C THR A 497 24.30 7.62 12.98
N GLU A 498 25.45 7.97 13.53
CA GLU A 498 26.50 8.73 12.84
C GLU A 498 27.44 7.79 12.11
N ILE A 499 27.87 8.15 10.91
CA ILE A 499 28.99 7.53 10.23
C ILE A 499 30.26 8.26 10.67
N THR A 500 31.16 7.55 11.36
CA THR A 500 32.38 8.14 11.93
C THR A 500 33.61 7.96 11.05
N GLY A 501 33.45 7.24 9.93
CA GLY A 501 34.56 7.02 8.99
C GLY A 501 34.61 5.57 8.49
N ARG A 502 35.82 5.11 8.19
CA ARG A 502 36.08 3.76 7.67
C ARG A 502 37.38 3.18 8.24
N GLU A 503 37.35 1.90 8.55
CA GLU A 503 38.56 1.15 8.90
C GLU A 503 38.66 -0.08 8.00
N GLY A 504 39.72 -0.17 7.21
CA GLY A 504 39.87 -1.24 6.24
C GLY A 504 38.69 -1.28 5.25
N ASN A 505 37.93 -2.34 5.30
CA ASN A 505 36.78 -2.58 4.44
C ASN A 505 35.42 -2.34 5.15
N GLN A 506 35.43 -1.80 6.37
CA GLN A 506 34.21 -1.56 7.16
C GLN A 506 33.96 -0.07 7.34
N ILE A 507 32.70 0.35 7.15
CA ILE A 507 32.22 1.67 7.51
C ILE A 507 31.95 1.66 9.01
N LEU A 508 32.56 2.61 9.73
CA LEU A 508 32.40 2.76 11.17
C LEU A 508 31.16 3.63 11.45
N MET A 509 30.39 3.19 12.42
CA MET A 509 29.15 3.86 12.82
C MET A 509 29.02 3.86 14.34
N GLN A 510 28.39 4.92 14.88
CA GLN A 510 27.97 4.96 16.27
C GLN A 510 26.50 5.38 16.38
N ASP A 511 25.74 4.66 17.19
CA ASP A 511 24.37 5.04 17.50
C ASP A 511 24.38 6.20 18.49
N ILE A 512 23.60 7.25 18.21
CA ILE A 512 23.47 8.45 19.06
C ILE A 512 22.17 8.36 19.87
N PHE A 513 21.08 7.93 19.22
CA PHE A 513 19.79 7.67 19.87
C PHE A 513 19.28 6.31 19.46
N THR A 514 18.60 5.64 20.40
CA THR A 514 17.94 4.35 20.18
C THR A 514 16.54 4.37 20.77
N PHE A 515 15.66 3.55 20.21
CA PHE A 515 14.35 3.21 20.80
C PHE A 515 14.45 1.84 21.44
N GLU A 516 14.19 1.77 22.74
CA GLU A 516 14.16 0.52 23.48
C GLU A 516 12.70 0.08 23.69
N GLN A 517 12.35 -1.03 23.07
CA GLN A 517 11.03 -1.63 23.24
C GLN A 517 11.04 -2.48 24.53
N THR A 518 10.12 -2.18 25.45
CA THR A 518 10.01 -2.88 26.75
C THR A 518 8.92 -3.93 26.76
N GLY A 519 7.95 -3.88 25.83
CA GLY A 519 6.86 -4.85 25.78
C GLY A 519 5.68 -4.39 24.94
N LEU A 520 4.52 -5.00 25.22
CA LEU A 520 3.22 -4.60 24.69
C LEU A 520 2.28 -4.33 25.88
N ASP A 521 1.39 -3.36 25.73
CA ASP A 521 0.33 -3.11 26.71
C ASP A 521 -0.84 -4.12 26.55
N GLU A 522 -1.83 -4.05 27.43
CA GLU A 522 -3.03 -4.91 27.42
C GLU A 522 -3.85 -4.79 26.11
N HIS A 523 -3.64 -3.73 25.35
CA HIS A 523 -4.29 -3.46 24.07
C HIS A 523 -3.40 -3.81 22.86
N GLY A 524 -2.23 -4.46 23.10
CA GLY A 524 -1.28 -4.83 22.05
C GLY A 524 -0.49 -3.66 21.49
N ARG A 525 -0.45 -2.50 22.17
CA ARG A 525 0.34 -1.35 21.75
C ARG A 525 1.78 -1.51 22.24
N VAL A 526 2.72 -1.12 21.37
CA VAL A 526 4.15 -1.21 21.70
C VAL A 526 4.51 -0.20 22.79
N GLN A 527 5.04 -0.73 23.91
CA GLN A 527 5.65 0.06 24.98
C GLN A 527 7.15 0.15 24.77
N GLY A 528 7.71 1.30 25.07
CA GLY A 528 9.13 1.58 24.93
C GLY A 528 9.43 3.06 25.06
N PHE A 529 10.70 3.39 25.08
CA PHE A 529 11.17 4.77 25.20
C PHE A 529 12.39 5.03 24.32
N HIS A 530 12.55 6.28 23.92
CA HIS A 530 13.75 6.73 23.25
C HIS A 530 14.78 7.16 24.29
N THR A 531 16.03 6.77 24.07
CA THR A 531 17.16 7.19 24.91
C THR A 531 18.35 7.57 24.06
N ALA A 532 19.15 8.52 24.56
CA ALA A 532 20.49 8.75 24.05
C ALA A 532 21.41 7.60 24.49
N THR A 533 22.43 7.29 23.70
CA THR A 533 23.42 6.25 24.02
C THR A 533 24.57 6.77 24.90
N GLY A 534 24.68 8.08 25.05
CA GLY A 534 25.84 8.75 25.67
C GLY A 534 26.94 9.10 24.68
N ASN A 535 26.87 8.61 23.43
CA ASN A 535 27.82 8.99 22.40
C ASN A 535 27.55 10.43 21.93
N ILE A 536 28.61 11.23 21.80
CA ILE A 536 28.55 12.59 21.26
C ILE A 536 29.03 12.51 19.81
N PRO A 537 28.24 13.00 18.83
CA PRO A 537 28.71 13.06 17.45
C PRO A 537 29.97 13.89 17.27
N VAL A 538 30.86 13.44 16.39
CA VAL A 538 32.14 14.09 16.11
C VAL A 538 31.94 15.57 15.73
N PHE A 539 31.01 15.86 14.84
CA PHE A 539 30.73 17.23 14.41
C PHE A 539 30.16 18.13 15.52
N ILE A 540 29.42 17.57 16.49
CA ILE A 540 28.92 18.32 17.65
C ILE A 540 30.10 18.75 18.56
N ASP A 541 31.06 17.85 18.78
CA ASP A 541 32.24 18.18 19.59
C ASP A 541 33.13 19.28 18.92
N GLU A 542 33.24 19.23 17.59
CA GLU A 542 33.91 20.27 16.80
C GLU A 542 33.19 21.63 16.89
N LEU A 543 31.86 21.64 16.76
CA LEU A 543 31.04 22.85 16.90
C LEU A 543 31.15 23.44 18.30
N ARG A 544 31.15 22.59 19.33
CA ARG A 544 31.34 22.99 20.72
C ARG A 544 32.70 23.67 20.92
N LYS A 545 33.76 23.03 20.45
CA LYS A 545 35.15 23.60 20.54
C LYS A 545 35.30 24.93 19.81
N SER A 546 34.57 25.11 18.68
CA SER A 546 34.58 26.35 17.91
C SER A 546 33.60 27.43 18.41
N GLY A 547 32.82 27.16 19.47
CA GLY A 547 31.84 28.10 20.02
C GLY A 547 30.62 28.33 19.10
N ARG A 548 30.39 27.49 18.11
CA ARG A 548 29.30 27.61 17.14
C ARG A 548 28.09 26.68 17.41
N LEU A 549 28.18 25.89 18.48
CA LEU A 549 27.10 24.95 18.86
C LEU A 549 25.91 25.72 19.44
N ASN A 550 24.73 25.46 18.89
CA ASN A 550 23.44 25.96 19.39
C ASN A 550 22.56 24.82 19.88
N LEU A 551 23.15 23.92 20.67
CA LEU A 551 22.46 22.73 21.21
C LEU A 551 22.91 22.50 22.65
N ASP A 552 21.94 22.19 23.53
CA ASP A 552 22.22 21.77 24.90
C ASP A 552 22.80 20.34 24.90
N MET A 553 23.98 20.17 25.52
CA MET A 553 24.65 18.86 25.59
C MET A 553 23.87 17.82 26.43
N SER A 554 22.91 18.25 27.25
CA SER A 554 22.04 17.34 28.02
C SER A 554 21.23 16.41 27.15
N VAL A 555 21.03 16.76 25.84
CA VAL A 555 20.30 15.89 24.90
C VAL A 555 20.98 14.54 24.68
N PHE A 556 22.30 14.42 24.94
CA PHE A 556 23.08 13.19 24.77
C PHE A 556 23.18 12.37 26.07
N VAL A 557 22.55 12.80 27.17
CA VAL A 557 22.55 12.06 28.42
C VAL A 557 21.52 10.95 28.35
N PRO A 558 21.91 9.68 28.56
CA PRO A 558 20.96 8.57 28.60
C PRO A 558 19.87 8.81 29.65
N LYS A 559 18.62 8.57 29.30
CA LYS A 559 17.52 8.54 30.24
C LYS A 559 17.38 7.10 30.76
N MET A 560 17.55 6.93 32.09
CA MET A 560 17.35 5.65 32.77
C MET A 560 15.86 5.36 32.95
#